data_d3d0df32c35c0df80bd3d1ff1e2d6acd
#
_entry.id   d3d0df32c35c0df80bd3d1ff1e2d6acd
#
_cell.length_a   1.000
_cell.length_b   1.000
_cell.length_c   1.000
_cell.angle_alpha   90.00
_cell.angle_beta   90.00
_cell.angle_gamma   90.00
#
_symmetry.space_group_name_H-M   'P 1'
#
loop_
_entity.id
_entity.type
_entity.pdbx_description
1 polymer ?
#
loop_
_entity_poly.entity_id
_entity_poly.type
_entity_poly.pdbx_seq_one_letter_code
_entity_poly.pdbx_strand_id
1 'polypeptide(L)'
;NQIIAEGAKIIDVGACSTRPGGEFVDEEEEMRRLTMALPIIRKAQPNAIISIDTFRASIARRMVEEFNADIINDVEEGSDPDMFRTVAELGTPYILMSKAANMHDMLINLSREVQELRALGQKDIILDPGFGFGKDPIDGNFALMGVMEQLHALELPILVGISRKRMIHQLLGI
;
A
#
# COMPACT_ATOMS: atom_id res chain seq x y z
N ASN A 1 14.54 -9.11 11.50
CA ASN A 1 15.91 -8.64 11.74
C ASN A 1 16.73 -8.59 10.44
N GLN A 2 16.66 -9.63 9.58
CA GLN A 2 17.42 -9.67 8.33
C GLN A 2 17.11 -8.49 7.39
N ILE A 3 15.85 -8.18 7.17
CA ILE A 3 15.39 -7.10 6.29
C ILE A 3 16.02 -5.75 6.68
N ILE A 4 16.03 -5.44 7.98
CA ILE A 4 16.65 -4.20 8.49
C ILE A 4 18.18 -4.23 8.34
N ALA A 5 18.81 -5.38 8.60
CA ALA A 5 20.25 -5.53 8.39
C ALA A 5 20.66 -5.36 6.92
N GLU A 6 19.79 -5.71 5.99
CA GLU A 6 19.95 -5.52 4.55
C GLU A 6 19.64 -4.08 4.08
N GLY A 7 19.28 -3.18 5.00
CA GLY A 7 19.12 -1.75 4.73
C GLY A 7 17.68 -1.25 4.59
N ALA A 8 16.67 -2.10 4.82
CA ALA A 8 15.28 -1.63 4.82
C ALA A 8 15.05 -0.57 5.90
N LYS A 9 14.23 0.43 5.58
CA LYS A 9 13.83 1.50 6.49
C LYS A 9 12.39 1.34 6.99
N ILE A 10 11.57 0.68 6.22
CA ILE A 10 10.15 0.45 6.51
C ILE A 10 9.92 -1.06 6.51
N ILE A 11 9.13 -1.54 7.47
CA ILE A 11 8.63 -2.91 7.51
C ILE A 11 7.15 -2.85 7.18
N ASP A 12 6.77 -3.36 6.01
CA ASP A 12 5.38 -3.48 5.61
C ASP A 12 4.80 -4.79 6.11
N VAL A 13 3.71 -4.72 6.86
CA VAL A 13 3.12 -5.86 7.57
C VAL A 13 1.69 -6.04 7.10
N GLY A 14 1.44 -7.14 6.40
CA GLY A 14 0.10 -7.54 5.96
C GLY A 14 -0.30 -8.89 6.54
N ALA A 15 -1.57 -9.07 6.85
CA ALA A 15 -2.13 -10.32 7.38
C ALA A 15 -3.21 -10.94 6.46
N CYS A 16 -3.62 -10.22 5.41
CA CYS A 16 -4.51 -10.68 4.35
C CYS A 16 -3.75 -10.71 3.03
N SER A 17 -3.77 -11.84 2.33
CA SER A 17 -3.12 -11.93 1.02
C SER A 17 -4.06 -11.45 -0.08
N THR A 18 -3.72 -10.34 -0.72
CA THR A 18 -4.43 -9.80 -1.89
C THR A 18 -3.95 -10.41 -3.23
N ARG A 19 -3.05 -11.41 -3.17
CA ARG A 19 -2.55 -12.09 -4.38
C ARG A 19 -3.64 -12.97 -5.00
N PRO A 20 -3.69 -13.08 -6.33
CA PRO A 20 -4.59 -14.03 -7.00
C PRO A 20 -4.42 -15.45 -6.45
N GLY A 21 -5.50 -16.07 -5.96
CA GLY A 21 -5.49 -17.39 -5.32
C GLY A 21 -5.05 -17.39 -3.85
N GLY A 22 -4.84 -16.25 -3.25
CA GLY A 22 -4.62 -16.12 -1.81
C GLY A 22 -5.86 -16.54 -1.01
N GLU A 23 -5.66 -17.07 0.19
CA GLU A 23 -6.74 -17.38 1.11
C GLU A 23 -7.40 -16.06 1.57
N PHE A 24 -8.73 -15.98 1.42
CA PHE A 24 -9.47 -14.84 1.94
C PHE A 24 -9.43 -14.88 3.48
N VAL A 25 -9.03 -13.78 4.06
CA VAL A 25 -8.96 -13.60 5.52
C VAL A 25 -10.03 -12.59 5.90
N ASP A 26 -10.92 -12.97 6.80
CA ASP A 26 -11.90 -12.04 7.35
C ASP A 26 -11.24 -11.00 8.27
N GLU A 27 -12.01 -10.00 8.65
CA GLU A 27 -11.52 -8.88 9.46
C GLU A 27 -11.06 -9.32 10.86
N GLU A 28 -11.76 -10.26 11.47
CA GLU A 28 -11.44 -10.76 12.81
C GLU A 28 -10.10 -11.49 12.80
N GLU A 29 -9.86 -12.34 11.82
CA GLU A 29 -8.61 -13.08 11.70
C GLU A 29 -7.45 -12.17 11.28
N GLU A 30 -7.67 -11.19 10.38
CA GLU A 30 -6.65 -10.19 10.05
C GLU A 30 -6.24 -9.40 11.30
N MET A 31 -7.23 -8.91 12.05
CA MET A 31 -7.02 -8.22 13.32
C MET A 31 -6.22 -9.07 14.30
N ARG A 32 -6.60 -10.33 14.47
CA ARG A 32 -5.91 -11.27 15.35
C ARG A 32 -4.45 -11.47 14.96
N ARG A 33 -4.17 -11.66 13.67
CA ARG A 33 -2.79 -11.84 13.16
C ARG A 33 -1.93 -10.61 13.39
N LEU A 34 -2.45 -9.43 13.07
CA LEU A 34 -1.71 -8.17 13.26
C LEU A 34 -1.43 -7.87 14.73
N THR A 35 -2.43 -8.04 15.61
CA THR A 35 -2.27 -7.82 17.06
C THR A 35 -1.27 -8.77 17.71
N MET A 36 -1.10 -9.96 17.16
CA MET A 36 -0.07 -10.90 17.62
C MET A 36 1.32 -10.54 17.07
N ALA A 37 1.41 -10.11 15.82
CA ALA A 37 2.68 -9.89 15.13
C ALA A 37 3.35 -8.57 15.55
N LEU A 38 2.60 -7.48 15.66
CA LEU A 38 3.16 -6.14 15.86
C LEU A 38 3.97 -5.99 17.16
N PRO A 39 3.55 -6.48 18.33
CA PRO A 39 4.36 -6.42 19.55
C PRO A 39 5.70 -7.16 19.40
N ILE A 40 5.72 -8.27 18.67
CA ILE A 40 6.93 -9.07 18.42
C ILE A 40 7.89 -8.28 17.51
N ILE A 41 7.35 -7.68 16.44
CA ILE A 41 8.13 -6.87 15.52
C ILE A 41 8.69 -5.64 16.24
N ARG A 42 7.86 -4.91 16.98
CA ARG A 42 8.26 -3.70 17.71
C ARG A 42 9.30 -4.00 18.78
N LYS A 43 9.18 -5.15 19.48
CA LYS A 43 10.21 -5.61 20.43
C LYS A 43 11.55 -5.90 19.75
N ALA A 44 11.51 -6.50 18.58
CA ALA A 44 12.72 -6.87 17.82
C ALA A 44 13.36 -5.67 17.11
N GLN A 45 12.57 -4.69 16.72
CA GLN A 45 12.94 -3.50 15.94
C GLN A 45 12.21 -2.26 16.46
N PRO A 46 12.60 -1.74 17.64
CA PRO A 46 11.84 -0.67 18.32
C PRO A 46 11.78 0.64 17.54
N ASN A 47 12.76 0.91 16.67
CA ASN A 47 12.87 2.14 15.90
C ASN A 47 12.50 1.99 14.43
N ALA A 48 12.02 0.81 14.00
CA ALA A 48 11.62 0.61 12.61
C ALA A 48 10.31 1.36 12.33
N ILE A 49 10.21 1.96 11.15
CA ILE A 49 8.95 2.47 10.63
C ILE A 49 8.10 1.27 10.23
N ILE A 50 6.87 1.19 10.73
CA ILE A 50 5.94 0.10 10.45
C ILE A 50 4.82 0.62 9.55
N SER A 51 4.69 0.03 8.37
CA SER A 51 3.56 0.17 7.47
C SER A 51 2.60 -1.01 7.67
N ILE A 52 1.30 -0.76 7.60
CA ILE A 52 0.26 -1.79 7.66
C ILE A 52 -0.41 -1.91 6.31
N ASP A 53 -0.24 -3.07 5.66
CA ASP A 53 -0.93 -3.44 4.42
C ASP A 53 -2.34 -3.92 4.78
N THR A 54 -3.31 -3.03 4.64
CA THR A 54 -4.74 -3.29 4.86
C THR A 54 -5.60 -2.34 4.06
N PHE A 55 -6.74 -2.85 3.61
CA PHE A 55 -7.78 -2.07 2.92
C PHE A 55 -9.02 -1.84 3.82
N ARG A 56 -8.94 -2.17 5.12
CA ARG A 56 -10.02 -2.02 6.08
C ARG A 56 -9.76 -0.87 7.03
N ALA A 57 -10.66 0.11 7.06
CA ALA A 57 -10.55 1.31 7.87
C ALA A 57 -10.49 1.01 9.38
N SER A 58 -11.27 0.03 9.85
CA SER A 58 -11.29 -0.41 11.24
C SER A 58 -9.93 -0.97 11.70
N ILE A 59 -9.29 -1.76 10.84
CA ILE A 59 -7.94 -2.30 11.07
C ILE A 59 -6.92 -1.16 11.07
N ALA A 60 -6.97 -0.29 10.06
CA ALA A 60 -6.07 0.86 9.98
C ALA A 60 -6.11 1.71 11.25
N ARG A 61 -7.31 2.07 11.71
CA ARG A 61 -7.51 2.84 12.95
C ARG A 61 -6.88 2.15 14.15
N ARG A 62 -7.20 0.90 14.36
CA ARG A 62 -6.71 0.16 15.53
C ARG A 62 -5.20 -0.02 15.52
N MET A 63 -4.61 -0.30 14.35
CA MET A 63 -3.15 -0.47 14.24
C MET A 63 -2.39 0.84 14.53
N VAL A 64 -2.94 1.98 14.13
CA VAL A 64 -2.35 3.28 14.45
C VAL A 64 -2.54 3.64 15.93
N GLU A 65 -3.77 3.59 16.44
CA GLU A 65 -4.10 4.04 17.80
C GLU A 65 -3.52 3.16 18.91
N GLU A 66 -3.58 1.84 18.75
CA GLU A 66 -3.17 0.91 19.81
C GLU A 66 -1.75 0.34 19.62
N PHE A 67 -1.26 0.25 18.39
CA PHE A 67 0.02 -0.40 18.08
C PHE A 67 1.07 0.55 17.48
N ASN A 68 0.75 1.84 17.38
CA ASN A 68 1.65 2.89 16.87
C ASN A 68 2.21 2.53 15.48
N ALA A 69 1.35 2.09 14.56
CA ALA A 69 1.71 1.97 13.17
C ALA A 69 1.98 3.36 12.58
N ASP A 70 2.99 3.45 11.73
CA ASP A 70 3.49 4.72 11.22
C ASP A 70 2.90 5.10 9.86
N ILE A 71 2.47 4.10 9.06
CA ILE A 71 1.96 4.27 7.69
C ILE A 71 0.82 3.28 7.47
N ILE A 72 -0.19 3.65 6.69
CA ILE A 72 -1.20 2.74 6.14
C ILE A 72 -0.94 2.57 4.65
N ASN A 73 -0.84 1.32 4.21
CA ASN A 73 -0.64 0.90 2.83
C ASN A 73 -1.92 0.23 2.32
N ASP A 74 -2.69 0.91 1.48
CA ASP A 74 -3.95 0.41 0.95
C ASP A 74 -3.79 0.00 -0.52
N VAL A 75 -3.88 -1.31 -0.76
CA VAL A 75 -3.75 -1.92 -2.09
C VAL A 75 -5.09 -2.11 -2.82
N GLU A 76 -6.17 -1.54 -2.28
CA GLU A 76 -7.53 -1.65 -2.84
C GLU A 76 -8.15 -0.29 -3.23
N GLU A 77 -7.30 0.75 -3.38
CA GLU A 77 -7.71 2.07 -3.93
C GLU A 77 -8.84 2.73 -3.11
N GLY A 78 -8.78 2.64 -1.78
CA GLY A 78 -9.83 3.21 -0.91
C GLY A 78 -11.18 2.52 -1.04
N SER A 79 -11.21 1.22 -1.30
CA SER A 79 -12.46 0.46 -1.48
C SER A 79 -13.36 0.44 -0.25
N ASP A 80 -12.80 0.57 0.94
CA ASP A 80 -13.57 0.79 2.17
C ASP A 80 -14.02 2.26 2.23
N PRO A 81 -15.33 2.56 2.26
CA PRO A 81 -15.84 3.93 2.23
C PRO A 81 -15.40 4.81 3.39
N ASP A 82 -14.97 4.20 4.49
CA ASP A 82 -14.48 4.92 5.67
C ASP A 82 -12.95 5.10 5.67
N MET A 83 -12.20 4.49 4.73
CA MET A 83 -10.73 4.53 4.74
C MET A 83 -10.18 5.96 4.65
N PHE A 84 -10.60 6.74 3.66
CA PHE A 84 -10.08 8.10 3.46
C PHE A 84 -10.34 9.01 4.67
N ARG A 85 -11.53 8.92 5.24
CA ARG A 85 -11.86 9.65 6.47
C ARG A 85 -10.98 9.20 7.64
N THR A 86 -10.83 7.89 7.79
CA THR A 86 -10.04 7.31 8.87
C THR A 86 -8.59 7.76 8.84
N VAL A 87 -7.90 7.66 7.70
CA VAL A 87 -6.49 8.06 7.61
C VAL A 87 -6.31 9.57 7.77
N ALA A 88 -7.27 10.37 7.31
CA ALA A 88 -7.27 11.83 7.48
C ALA A 88 -7.45 12.22 8.96
N GLU A 89 -8.37 11.58 9.70
CA GLU A 89 -8.57 11.80 11.13
C GLU A 89 -7.35 11.40 11.96
N LEU A 90 -6.70 10.29 11.59
CA LEU A 90 -5.49 9.80 12.23
C LEU A 90 -4.26 10.68 11.93
N GLY A 91 -4.27 11.40 10.80
CA GLY A 91 -3.12 12.16 10.31
C GLY A 91 -1.91 11.27 9.96
N THR A 92 -2.17 9.99 9.66
CA THR A 92 -1.15 9.00 9.36
C THR A 92 -0.81 9.03 7.88
N PRO A 93 0.47 8.98 7.46
CA PRO A 93 0.86 8.81 6.07
C PRO A 93 0.12 7.64 5.40
N TYR A 94 -0.38 7.88 4.19
CA TYR A 94 -1.22 6.95 3.47
C TYR A 94 -0.65 6.63 2.10
N ILE A 95 -0.45 5.34 1.81
CA ILE A 95 -0.07 4.86 0.50
C ILE A 95 -1.35 4.49 -0.24
N LEU A 96 -1.63 5.22 -1.31
CA LEU A 96 -2.76 5.04 -2.19
C LEU A 96 -2.30 4.29 -3.45
N MET A 97 -2.67 3.02 -3.57
CA MET A 97 -2.35 2.23 -4.76
C MET A 97 -3.45 2.33 -5.80
N SER A 98 -3.08 2.59 -7.06
CA SER A 98 -4.02 2.56 -8.17
C SER A 98 -4.19 1.17 -8.77
N LYS A 99 -5.44 0.80 -9.03
CA LYS A 99 -5.84 -0.43 -9.74
C LYS A 99 -6.01 -0.21 -11.25
N ALA A 100 -5.88 1.02 -11.75
CA ALA A 100 -6.04 1.35 -13.15
C ALA A 100 -5.05 0.60 -14.05
N ALA A 101 -5.52 0.12 -15.19
CA ALA A 101 -4.72 -0.70 -16.10
C ALA A 101 -3.75 0.12 -16.97
N ASN A 102 -3.98 1.42 -17.12
CA ASN A 102 -3.17 2.32 -17.95
C ASN A 102 -2.95 3.66 -17.27
N MET A 103 -1.97 4.43 -17.76
CA MET A 103 -1.56 5.71 -17.16
C MET A 103 -2.65 6.79 -17.21
N HIS A 104 -3.43 6.84 -18.30
CA HIS A 104 -4.48 7.85 -18.45
C HIS A 104 -5.55 7.73 -17.36
N ASP A 105 -6.10 6.53 -17.19
CA ASP A 105 -7.11 6.26 -16.17
C ASP A 105 -6.52 6.40 -14.77
N MET A 106 -5.26 5.99 -14.58
CA MET A 106 -4.54 6.14 -13.33
C MET A 106 -4.44 7.60 -12.89
N LEU A 107 -4.03 8.50 -13.78
CA LEU A 107 -3.94 9.93 -13.48
C LEU A 107 -5.30 10.54 -13.13
N ILE A 108 -6.36 10.13 -13.84
CA ILE A 108 -7.72 10.60 -13.55
C ILE A 108 -8.18 10.14 -12.17
N ASN A 109 -8.05 8.85 -11.88
CA ASN A 109 -8.48 8.27 -10.61
C ASN A 109 -7.69 8.85 -9.45
N LEU A 110 -6.36 8.79 -9.51
CA LEU A 110 -5.49 9.33 -8.46
C LEU A 110 -5.71 10.82 -8.22
N SER A 111 -5.91 11.62 -9.29
CA SER A 111 -6.21 13.06 -9.12
C SER A 111 -7.48 13.27 -8.31
N ARG A 112 -8.54 12.52 -8.60
CA ARG A 112 -9.80 12.60 -7.86
C ARG A 112 -9.65 12.17 -6.41
N GLU A 113 -9.00 11.04 -6.17
CA GLU A 113 -8.82 10.47 -4.84
C GLU A 113 -7.90 11.32 -3.96
N VAL A 114 -6.83 11.87 -4.54
CA VAL A 114 -5.95 12.84 -3.86
C VAL A 114 -6.72 14.10 -3.48
N GLN A 115 -7.59 14.62 -4.36
CA GLN A 115 -8.44 15.77 -4.04
C GLN A 115 -9.40 15.46 -2.89
N GLU A 116 -10.02 14.28 -2.88
CA GLU A 116 -10.89 13.83 -1.79
C GLU A 116 -10.13 13.71 -0.47
N LEU A 117 -8.98 13.05 -0.45
CA LEU A 117 -8.12 12.95 0.72
C LEU A 117 -7.69 14.33 1.24
N ARG A 118 -7.30 15.25 0.35
CA ARG A 118 -6.95 16.63 0.70
C ARG A 118 -8.14 17.41 1.29
N ALA A 119 -9.33 17.21 0.75
CA ALA A 119 -10.57 17.85 1.26
C ALA A 119 -10.90 17.36 2.67
N LEU A 120 -10.56 16.11 3.00
CA LEU A 120 -10.69 15.55 4.35
C LEU A 120 -9.55 15.98 5.30
N GLY A 121 -8.52 16.65 4.80
CA GLY A 121 -7.39 17.15 5.60
C GLY A 121 -6.14 16.23 5.58
N GLN A 122 -6.14 15.14 4.81
CA GLN A 122 -4.97 14.26 4.67
C GLN A 122 -3.81 15.00 4.02
N LYS A 123 -2.63 14.97 4.66
CA LYS A 123 -1.44 15.72 4.19
C LYS A 123 -0.40 14.82 3.55
N ASP A 124 -0.13 13.70 4.15
CA ASP A 124 0.96 12.80 3.74
C ASP A 124 0.41 11.65 2.90
N ILE A 125 0.48 11.80 1.58
CA ILE A 125 0.00 10.84 0.59
C ILE A 125 1.20 10.37 -0.24
N ILE A 126 1.30 9.05 -0.42
CA ILE A 126 2.28 8.39 -1.27
C ILE A 126 1.49 7.63 -2.33
N LEU A 127 1.86 7.77 -3.60
CA LEU A 127 1.20 7.06 -4.70
C LEU A 127 1.90 5.73 -4.98
N ASP A 128 1.13 4.67 -5.22
CA ASP A 128 1.66 3.41 -5.77
C ASP A 128 0.96 3.10 -7.09
N PRO A 129 1.69 3.00 -8.21
CA PRO A 129 1.12 2.61 -9.50
C PRO A 129 0.59 1.19 -9.55
N GLY A 130 0.79 0.37 -8.51
CA GLY A 130 0.21 -0.96 -8.38
C GLY A 130 0.71 -1.96 -9.40
N PHE A 131 2.02 -2.04 -9.64
CA PHE A 131 2.59 -3.06 -10.52
C PHE A 131 2.18 -4.46 -10.08
N GLY A 132 1.68 -5.26 -11.05
CA GLY A 132 1.22 -6.63 -10.80
C GLY A 132 -0.23 -6.75 -10.31
N PHE A 133 -0.94 -5.63 -10.11
CA PHE A 133 -2.35 -5.62 -9.72
C PHE A 133 -3.22 -5.14 -10.88
N GLY A 134 -4.22 -5.93 -11.29
CA GLY A 134 -5.21 -5.55 -12.31
C GLY A 134 -4.68 -5.25 -13.72
N LYS A 135 -3.40 -5.48 -13.98
CA LYS A 135 -2.70 -5.14 -15.22
C LYS A 135 -2.31 -6.40 -15.98
N ASP A 136 -2.18 -6.29 -17.30
CA ASP A 136 -1.54 -7.35 -18.08
C ASP A 136 -0.17 -7.69 -17.46
N PRO A 137 0.14 -8.99 -17.27
CA PRO A 137 1.34 -9.40 -16.53
C PRO A 137 2.65 -8.89 -17.09
N ILE A 138 2.77 -8.77 -18.41
CA ILE A 138 4.00 -8.33 -19.09
C ILE A 138 3.78 -6.95 -19.71
N ASP A 139 3.00 -6.87 -20.79
CA ASP A 139 2.89 -5.68 -21.62
C ASP A 139 2.31 -4.50 -20.84
N GLY A 140 1.25 -4.71 -20.05
CA GLY A 140 0.63 -3.65 -19.26
C GLY A 140 1.55 -3.07 -18.18
N ASN A 141 2.27 -3.93 -17.47
CA ASN A 141 3.19 -3.48 -16.42
C ASN A 141 4.42 -2.75 -17.00
N PHE A 142 5.03 -3.26 -18.07
CA PHE A 142 6.19 -2.62 -18.68
C PHE A 142 5.84 -1.34 -19.44
N ALA A 143 4.66 -1.30 -20.10
CA ALA A 143 4.16 -0.07 -20.71
C ALA A 143 3.94 1.03 -19.66
N LEU A 144 3.34 0.67 -18.51
CA LEU A 144 3.16 1.60 -17.40
C LEU A 144 4.50 2.09 -16.83
N MET A 145 5.47 1.20 -16.68
CA MET A 145 6.81 1.54 -16.20
C MET A 145 7.50 2.54 -17.13
N GLY A 146 7.33 2.40 -18.45
CA GLY A 146 7.92 3.28 -19.47
C GLY A 146 7.38 4.71 -19.44
N VAL A 147 6.22 4.95 -18.82
CA VAL A 147 5.57 6.28 -18.76
C VAL A 147 5.35 6.77 -17.33
N MET A 148 6.00 6.15 -16.36
CA MET A 148 5.82 6.43 -14.92
C MET A 148 6.14 7.89 -14.53
N GLU A 149 7.01 8.55 -15.29
CA GLU A 149 7.33 9.96 -15.09
C GLU A 149 6.10 10.89 -15.13
N GLN A 150 5.03 10.47 -15.81
CA GLN A 150 3.78 11.25 -15.86
C GLN A 150 3.11 11.39 -14.48
N LEU A 151 3.37 10.48 -13.54
CA LEU A 151 2.87 10.59 -12.16
C LEU A 151 3.45 11.79 -11.41
N HIS A 152 4.59 12.34 -11.85
CA HIS A 152 5.15 13.56 -11.26
C HIS A 152 4.22 14.77 -11.41
N ALA A 153 3.25 14.74 -12.33
CA ALA A 153 2.22 15.77 -12.44
C ALA A 153 1.37 15.93 -11.18
N LEU A 154 1.32 14.91 -10.32
CA LEU A 154 0.60 14.94 -9.04
C LEU A 154 1.44 15.50 -7.89
N GLU A 155 2.73 15.76 -8.10
CA GLU A 155 3.66 16.34 -7.12
C GLU A 155 3.70 15.60 -5.77
N LEU A 156 3.53 14.27 -5.79
CA LEU A 156 3.53 13.40 -4.61
C LEU A 156 4.64 12.35 -4.70
N PRO A 157 5.15 11.87 -3.57
CA PRO A 157 6.07 10.73 -3.54
C PRO A 157 5.45 9.49 -4.19
N ILE A 158 6.30 8.67 -4.83
CA ILE A 158 5.86 7.44 -5.49
C ILE A 158 6.58 6.26 -4.86
N LEU A 159 5.80 5.28 -4.40
CA LEU A 159 6.29 3.97 -4.00
C LEU A 159 6.22 3.03 -5.21
N VAL A 160 7.28 2.29 -5.45
CA VAL A 160 7.38 1.38 -6.60
C VAL A 160 7.70 -0.04 -6.14
N GLY A 161 6.71 -0.92 -6.18
CA GLY A 161 6.84 -2.32 -5.81
C GLY A 161 7.11 -3.22 -7.02
N ILE A 162 8.37 -3.41 -7.41
CA ILE A 162 8.76 -4.26 -8.55
C ILE A 162 9.58 -5.50 -8.17
N SER A 163 10.20 -5.52 -6.98
CA SER A 163 11.05 -6.63 -6.56
C SER A 163 10.26 -7.94 -6.50
N ARG A 164 10.80 -8.99 -7.10
CA ARG A 164 10.22 -10.34 -7.14
C ARG A 164 8.79 -10.41 -7.71
N LYS A 165 8.38 -9.39 -8.48
CA LYS A 165 7.09 -9.41 -9.15
C LYS A 165 7.08 -10.42 -10.29
N ARG A 166 5.93 -11.09 -10.47
CA ARG A 166 5.72 -12.13 -11.47
C ARG A 166 6.04 -11.67 -12.90
N MET A 167 5.83 -10.40 -13.22
CA MET A 167 6.13 -9.82 -14.53
C MET A 167 7.61 -9.99 -14.91
N ILE A 168 8.54 -9.83 -13.95
CA ILE A 168 9.97 -9.97 -14.20
C ILE A 168 10.33 -11.45 -14.40
N HIS A 169 9.82 -12.30 -13.52
CA HIS A 169 10.04 -13.75 -13.61
C HIS A 169 9.54 -14.33 -14.94
N GLN A 170 8.35 -13.92 -15.38
CA GLN A 170 7.78 -14.37 -16.65
C GLN A 170 8.56 -13.87 -17.87
N LEU A 171 9.01 -12.61 -17.84
CA LEU A 171 9.83 -12.04 -18.93
C LEU A 171 11.16 -12.78 -19.08
N LEU A 172 11.79 -13.11 -17.96
CA LEU A 172 13.10 -13.78 -17.95
C LEU A 172 13.01 -15.29 -18.18
N GLY A 173 11.81 -15.88 -18.10
CA GLY A 173 11.62 -17.33 -18.27
C GLY A 173 12.26 -18.17 -17.15
N ILE A 174 12.40 -17.64 -15.95
CA ILE A 174 13.02 -18.28 -14.78
C ILE A 174 12.02 -18.52 -13.67
#